data_b85d1460fc7bb4dff56b23c77a2051c4
#
_entry.id   b85d1460fc7bb4dff56b23c77a2051c4
#
_cell.length_a   1.000
_cell.length_b   1.000
_cell.length_c   1.000
_cell.angle_alpha   90.00
_cell.angle_beta   90.00
_cell.angle_gamma   90.00
#
_symmetry.space_group_name_H-M   'P 1'
#
loop_
_entity.id
_entity.type
_entity.pdbx_description
1 polymer ?
#
loop_
_entity_poly.entity_id
_entity_poly.type
_entity_poly.pdbx_seq_one_letter_code
_entity_poly.pdbx_strand_id
1 'polypeptide(L)'
;MAEKHVNTVICGSSRLPCCTVLPVNGHYRPFGVLKKQLALTEVFKSLLWQRVVKAKLENQKQALVLKGAPAAVTNRMGQLAAEVLPGDCGNREAIAAKMYFKAFYGLDFMRFEDDIVNAALNYGYAIIRSAVARSLCAYGYNCALGIHHISETNAFNLADDFMEPLRPLVDLWAWQHNEELLDELTKNNKMSLADILNNEIMLGGKRMKVYNAIDKYIGSIGTAIDSNDVNKLLLPRLDTDVK
;
A
#
# COMPACT_ATOMS: atom_id res chain seq x y z
N MET A 1 -12.82 16.39 -13.11
CA MET A 1 -11.74 15.55 -12.58
C MET A 1 -12.29 14.38 -11.76
N ALA A 2 -13.13 14.61 -10.77
CA ALA A 2 -13.71 13.52 -9.96
C ALA A 2 -14.45 12.45 -10.79
N GLU A 3 -15.28 12.84 -11.72
CA GLU A 3 -16.02 11.93 -12.62
C GLU A 3 -15.15 11.11 -13.58
N LYS A 4 -13.92 11.55 -13.83
CA LYS A 4 -12.97 10.87 -14.74
C LYS A 4 -11.94 10.03 -13.98
N HIS A 5 -12.16 9.77 -12.70
CA HIS A 5 -11.26 8.99 -11.86
C HIS A 5 -9.82 9.52 -11.81
N VAL A 6 -9.60 10.81 -11.99
CA VAL A 6 -8.28 11.42 -11.91
C VAL A 6 -7.83 11.52 -10.46
N ASN A 7 -6.67 10.98 -10.14
CA ASN A 7 -6.03 11.18 -8.84
C ASN A 7 -5.32 12.53 -8.83
N THR A 8 -5.68 13.41 -7.89
CA THR A 8 -5.10 14.74 -7.78
C THR A 8 -4.37 14.88 -6.45
N VAL A 9 -3.06 15.06 -6.52
CA VAL A 9 -2.19 15.28 -5.37
C VAL A 9 -1.59 16.67 -5.47
N ILE A 10 -1.73 17.46 -4.40
CA ILE A 10 -1.16 18.80 -4.28
C ILE A 10 0.16 18.67 -3.52
N CYS A 11 1.21 19.30 -4.02
CA CYS A 11 2.51 19.34 -3.38
C CYS A 11 2.74 20.69 -2.70
N GLY A 12 3.40 20.68 -1.55
CA GLY A 12 3.82 21.88 -0.83
C GLY A 12 5.02 22.60 -1.47
N SER A 13 5.53 23.63 -0.81
CA SER A 13 6.73 24.39 -1.23
C SER A 13 7.97 23.51 -1.36
N SER A 14 8.08 22.45 -0.55
CA SER A 14 9.11 21.40 -0.64
C SER A 14 8.95 20.48 -1.84
N ARG A 15 7.90 20.69 -2.67
CA ARG A 15 7.53 19.81 -3.80
C ARG A 15 7.18 18.36 -3.38
N LEU A 16 6.95 18.13 -2.09
CA LEU A 16 6.46 16.85 -1.57
C LEU A 16 4.92 16.85 -1.48
N PRO A 17 4.26 15.71 -1.66
CA PRO A 17 2.82 15.57 -1.50
C PRO A 17 2.36 16.00 -0.11
N CYS A 18 1.41 16.95 -0.05
CA CYS A 18 0.87 17.47 1.21
C CYS A 18 -0.66 17.41 1.28
N CYS A 19 -1.35 17.24 0.15
CA CYS A 19 -2.81 17.18 0.11
C CYS A 19 -3.28 16.26 -1.02
N THR A 20 -4.45 15.66 -0.84
CA THR A 20 -5.13 14.85 -1.85
C THR A 20 -6.55 15.33 -2.02
N VAL A 21 -7.01 15.46 -3.27
CA VAL A 21 -8.40 15.77 -3.57
C VAL A 21 -9.20 14.47 -3.58
N LEU A 22 -10.17 14.38 -2.69
CA LEU A 22 -11.04 13.23 -2.53
C LEU A 22 -12.47 13.52 -3.02
N PRO A 23 -13.17 12.53 -3.60
CA PRO A 23 -14.57 12.72 -4.00
C PRO A 23 -15.47 12.79 -2.75
N VAL A 24 -16.30 13.82 -2.67
CA VAL A 24 -17.29 13.98 -1.58
C VAL A 24 -18.51 13.09 -1.78
N ASN A 25 -18.94 12.92 -3.03
CA ASN A 25 -20.13 12.16 -3.41
C ASN A 25 -19.75 10.95 -4.28
N GLY A 26 -18.82 10.12 -3.80
CA GLY A 26 -18.32 8.97 -4.56
C GLY A 26 -19.27 7.77 -4.59
N HIS A 27 -20.15 7.61 -3.58
CA HIS A 27 -21.01 6.45 -3.40
C HIS A 27 -22.47 6.87 -3.21
N TYR A 28 -23.43 6.08 -3.75
CA TYR A 28 -24.86 6.38 -3.65
C TYR A 28 -25.46 6.14 -2.25
N ARG A 29 -24.79 5.42 -1.38
CA ARG A 29 -25.19 5.13 0.03
C ARG A 29 -24.04 5.35 1.02
N PRO A 30 -23.41 6.52 1.11
CA PRO A 30 -22.23 6.73 1.94
C PRO A 30 -22.51 6.48 3.43
N PHE A 31 -23.67 6.88 3.91
CA PHE A 31 -24.07 6.63 5.30
C PHE A 31 -24.25 5.14 5.61
N GLY A 32 -24.77 4.35 4.67
CA GLY A 32 -24.91 2.90 4.83
C GLY A 32 -23.54 2.19 4.93
N VAL A 33 -22.55 2.64 4.13
CA VAL A 33 -21.18 2.12 4.21
C VAL A 33 -20.53 2.54 5.53
N LEU A 34 -20.68 3.80 5.94
CA LEU A 34 -20.16 4.29 7.22
C LEU A 34 -20.70 3.50 8.40
N LYS A 35 -22.02 3.20 8.42
CA LYS A 35 -22.62 2.35 9.47
C LYS A 35 -21.99 0.97 9.53
N LYS A 36 -21.77 0.32 8.38
CA LYS A 36 -21.10 -0.98 8.32
C LYS A 36 -19.65 -0.89 8.82
N GLN A 37 -18.92 0.15 8.42
CA GLN A 37 -17.54 0.38 8.85
C GLN A 37 -17.45 0.56 10.38
N LEU A 38 -18.35 1.34 10.98
CA LEU A 38 -18.41 1.53 12.42
C LEU A 38 -18.84 0.26 13.20
N ALA A 39 -19.60 -0.62 12.57
CA ALA A 39 -20.07 -1.87 13.16
C ALA A 39 -19.05 -3.02 13.05
N LEU A 40 -17.89 -2.82 12.42
CA LEU A 40 -16.86 -3.86 12.33
C LEU A 40 -16.38 -4.28 13.71
N THR A 41 -16.44 -5.57 13.99
CA THR A 41 -15.91 -6.14 15.24
C THR A 41 -14.39 -6.15 15.24
N GLU A 42 -13.78 -6.06 16.40
CA GLU A 42 -12.31 -6.14 16.53
C GLU A 42 -11.75 -7.47 16.01
N VAL A 43 -12.51 -8.55 16.13
CA VAL A 43 -12.15 -9.86 15.54
C VAL A 43 -12.07 -9.76 14.01
N PHE A 44 -13.08 -9.17 13.37
CA PHE A 44 -13.08 -9.01 11.91
C PHE A 44 -11.94 -8.10 11.43
N LYS A 45 -11.72 -6.97 12.12
CA LYS A 45 -10.62 -6.05 11.84
C LYS A 45 -9.27 -6.76 11.95
N SER A 46 -9.05 -7.52 13.02
CA SER A 46 -7.82 -8.28 13.26
C SER A 46 -7.55 -9.33 12.17
N LEU A 47 -8.58 -10.04 11.71
CA LEU A 47 -8.48 -10.99 10.62
C LEU A 47 -8.20 -10.30 9.28
N LEU A 48 -8.83 -9.16 9.03
CA LEU A 48 -8.63 -8.36 7.82
C LEU A 48 -7.19 -7.81 7.77
N TRP A 49 -6.70 -7.27 8.90
CA TRP A 49 -5.33 -6.82 9.04
C TRP A 49 -4.31 -7.93 8.82
N GLN A 50 -4.55 -9.12 9.39
CA GLN A 50 -3.70 -10.29 9.14
C GLN A 50 -3.52 -10.56 7.64
N ARG A 51 -4.60 -10.47 6.85
CA ARG A 51 -4.53 -10.69 5.39
C ARG A 51 -3.74 -9.62 4.68
N VAL A 52 -3.92 -8.36 5.09
CA VAL A 52 -3.18 -7.21 4.54
C VAL A 52 -1.68 -7.37 4.80
N VAL A 53 -1.29 -7.66 6.04
CA VAL A 53 0.12 -7.87 6.41
C VAL A 53 0.72 -9.06 5.67
N LYS A 54 0.02 -10.20 5.61
CA LYS A 54 0.49 -11.35 4.83
C LYS A 54 0.76 -10.98 3.37
N ALA A 55 -0.15 -10.25 2.74
CA ALA A 55 0.04 -9.82 1.35
C ALA A 55 1.21 -8.85 1.20
N LYS A 56 1.41 -7.93 2.14
CA LYS A 56 2.60 -7.06 2.19
C LYS A 56 3.88 -7.88 2.22
N LEU A 57 3.99 -8.82 3.15
CA LEU A 57 5.20 -9.63 3.33
C LEU A 57 5.47 -10.53 2.12
N GLU A 58 4.44 -11.10 1.50
CA GLU A 58 4.58 -11.87 0.25
C GLU A 58 5.05 -10.99 -0.91
N ASN A 59 4.57 -9.76 -1.02
CA ASN A 59 5.03 -8.82 -2.02
C ASN A 59 6.45 -8.31 -1.73
N GLN A 60 6.82 -8.11 -0.48
CA GLN A 60 8.20 -7.82 -0.07
C GLN A 60 9.14 -8.98 -0.44
N LYS A 61 8.74 -10.21 -0.16
CA LYS A 61 9.47 -11.40 -0.60
C LYS A 61 9.65 -11.41 -2.11
N GLN A 62 8.59 -11.13 -2.87
CA GLN A 62 8.65 -11.10 -4.33
C GLN A 62 9.57 -9.99 -4.83
N ALA A 63 9.54 -8.79 -4.24
CA ALA A 63 10.46 -7.71 -4.56
C ALA A 63 11.93 -8.11 -4.30
N LEU A 64 12.21 -8.83 -3.21
CA LEU A 64 13.53 -9.38 -2.92
C LEU A 64 13.96 -10.44 -3.96
N VAL A 65 13.04 -11.27 -4.43
CA VAL A 65 13.32 -12.22 -5.53
C VAL A 65 13.68 -11.48 -6.82
N LEU A 66 12.91 -10.48 -7.19
CA LEU A 66 13.17 -9.63 -8.38
C LEU A 66 14.51 -8.89 -8.28
N LYS A 67 14.90 -8.49 -7.07
CA LYS A 67 16.22 -7.92 -6.80
C LYS A 67 17.36 -8.94 -6.90
N GLY A 68 17.09 -10.24 -6.85
CA GLY A 68 18.12 -11.29 -6.79
C GLY A 68 18.69 -11.51 -5.40
N ALA A 69 17.93 -11.22 -4.34
CA ALA A 69 18.36 -11.45 -2.97
C ALA A 69 18.59 -12.94 -2.66
N PRO A 70 19.49 -13.28 -1.70
CA PRO A 70 19.77 -14.67 -1.34
C PRO A 70 18.51 -15.44 -0.94
N ALA A 71 18.43 -16.73 -1.34
CA ALA A 71 17.29 -17.60 -1.02
C ALA A 71 17.00 -17.71 0.49
N ALA A 72 18.04 -17.64 1.34
CA ALA A 72 17.86 -17.64 2.79
C ALA A 72 17.00 -16.46 3.27
N VAL A 73 17.19 -15.26 2.69
CA VAL A 73 16.43 -14.06 3.04
C VAL A 73 14.98 -14.16 2.54
N THR A 74 14.80 -14.55 1.28
CA THR A 74 13.46 -14.69 0.68
C THR A 74 12.64 -15.79 1.35
N ASN A 75 13.29 -16.93 1.72
CA ASN A 75 12.64 -18.01 2.47
C ASN A 75 12.23 -17.54 3.88
N ARG A 76 13.12 -16.80 4.58
CA ARG A 76 12.77 -16.26 5.90
C ARG A 76 11.60 -15.26 5.81
N MET A 77 11.54 -14.45 4.77
CA MET A 77 10.40 -13.56 4.53
C MET A 77 9.09 -14.33 4.35
N GLY A 78 9.11 -15.43 3.59
CA GLY A 78 7.95 -16.32 3.41
C GLY A 78 7.51 -16.98 4.72
N GLN A 79 8.46 -17.39 5.59
CA GLN A 79 8.14 -17.90 6.92
C GLN A 79 7.46 -16.85 7.79
N LEU A 80 7.99 -15.60 7.82
CA LEU A 80 7.37 -14.51 8.56
C LEU A 80 5.96 -14.24 8.07
N ALA A 81 5.72 -14.26 6.75
CA ALA A 81 4.37 -14.11 6.19
C ALA A 81 3.42 -15.23 6.66
N ALA A 82 3.89 -16.48 6.72
CA ALA A 82 3.09 -17.60 7.21
C ALA A 82 2.77 -17.48 8.71
N GLU A 83 3.70 -16.93 9.50
CA GLU A 83 3.60 -16.76 10.96
C GLU A 83 2.71 -15.59 11.40
N VAL A 84 2.21 -14.73 10.48
CA VAL A 84 1.35 -13.59 10.85
C VAL A 84 0.05 -14.09 11.47
N LEU A 85 -0.21 -13.70 12.71
CA LEU A 85 -1.43 -13.99 13.45
C LEU A 85 -2.48 -12.89 13.26
N PRO A 86 -3.77 -13.11 13.65
CA PRO A 86 -4.77 -12.06 13.65
C PRO A 86 -4.29 -10.81 14.41
N GLY A 87 -4.50 -9.62 13.81
CA GLY A 87 -4.02 -8.35 14.35
C GLY A 87 -2.49 -8.17 14.33
N ASP A 88 -1.75 -9.11 13.74
CA ASP A 88 -0.28 -9.19 13.82
C ASP A 88 0.27 -9.11 15.25
N CYS A 89 -0.39 -9.74 16.20
CA CYS A 89 -0.03 -9.72 17.62
C CYS A 89 1.40 -10.25 17.89
N GLY A 90 1.98 -10.99 16.95
CA GLY A 90 3.38 -11.41 16.95
C GLY A 90 4.37 -10.41 16.37
N ASN A 91 3.90 -9.23 15.93
CA ASN A 91 4.69 -8.13 15.35
C ASN A 91 5.61 -8.59 14.19
N ARG A 92 5.09 -9.49 13.36
CA ARG A 92 5.84 -10.04 12.22
C ARG A 92 6.12 -9.00 11.16
N GLU A 93 5.22 -8.01 11.02
CA GLU A 93 5.40 -6.87 10.12
C GLU A 93 6.68 -6.09 10.44
N ALA A 94 6.89 -5.69 11.69
CA ALA A 94 8.07 -4.92 12.07
C ALA A 94 9.36 -5.73 11.96
N ILE A 95 9.33 -7.03 12.33
CA ILE A 95 10.47 -7.93 12.16
C ILE A 95 10.83 -8.07 10.67
N ALA A 96 9.84 -8.29 9.82
CA ALA A 96 10.01 -8.41 8.39
C ALA A 96 10.53 -7.10 7.79
N ALA A 97 9.97 -5.95 8.16
CA ALA A 97 10.40 -4.64 7.66
C ALA A 97 11.88 -4.36 7.93
N LYS A 98 12.35 -4.64 9.16
CA LYS A 98 13.76 -4.46 9.52
C LYS A 98 14.70 -5.34 8.66
N MET A 99 14.34 -6.58 8.42
CA MET A 99 15.12 -7.50 7.59
C MET A 99 15.04 -7.08 6.11
N TYR A 100 13.85 -6.74 5.63
CA TYR A 100 13.58 -6.36 4.26
C TYR A 100 14.39 -5.14 3.82
N PHE A 101 14.30 -4.03 4.55
CA PHE A 101 15.00 -2.81 4.18
C PHE A 101 16.53 -2.97 4.20
N LYS A 102 17.06 -3.73 5.16
CA LYS A 102 18.50 -4.06 5.17
C LYS A 102 18.91 -4.92 3.98
N ALA A 103 18.11 -5.90 3.60
CA ALA A 103 18.37 -6.73 2.43
C ALA A 103 18.17 -5.95 1.11
N PHE A 104 17.31 -4.93 1.13
CA PHE A 104 16.96 -4.16 -0.05
C PHE A 104 17.96 -3.04 -0.33
N TYR A 105 18.38 -2.28 0.69
CA TYR A 105 19.21 -1.07 0.55
C TYR A 105 20.58 -1.15 1.25
N GLY A 106 20.85 -2.20 2.01
CA GLY A 106 22.11 -2.37 2.74
C GLY A 106 21.94 -2.27 4.25
N LEU A 107 22.99 -2.69 4.98
CA LEU A 107 22.95 -2.80 6.45
C LEU A 107 22.79 -1.46 7.16
N ASP A 108 23.32 -0.40 6.56
CA ASP A 108 23.34 0.96 7.12
C ASP A 108 22.07 1.75 6.77
N PHE A 109 21.19 1.22 5.92
CA PHE A 109 19.96 1.91 5.55
C PHE A 109 19.00 2.04 6.74
N MET A 110 18.61 3.28 7.02
CA MET A 110 17.61 3.62 8.03
C MET A 110 16.41 4.34 7.40
N ARG A 111 15.20 3.78 7.62
CA ARG A 111 13.97 4.15 6.89
C ARG A 111 13.51 5.61 7.15
N PHE A 112 13.93 6.27 8.19
CA PHE A 112 13.46 7.61 8.56
C PHE A 112 14.55 8.67 8.53
N GLU A 113 15.70 8.38 7.94
CA GLU A 113 16.74 9.38 7.72
C GLU A 113 16.38 10.33 6.57
N ASP A 114 16.97 11.52 6.60
CA ASP A 114 16.80 12.53 5.56
C ASP A 114 17.79 12.28 4.42
N ASP A 115 17.44 11.31 3.57
CA ASP A 115 18.20 10.94 2.38
C ASP A 115 17.30 10.85 1.15
N ILE A 116 17.90 10.80 -0.03
CA ILE A 116 17.20 10.82 -1.30
C ILE A 116 16.35 9.56 -1.55
N VAL A 117 16.78 8.39 -1.04
CA VAL A 117 16.03 7.13 -1.18
C VAL A 117 14.76 7.23 -0.32
N ASN A 118 14.89 7.67 0.93
CA ASN A 118 13.74 7.91 1.81
C ASN A 118 12.78 8.98 1.23
N ALA A 119 13.31 10.04 0.61
CA ALA A 119 12.50 11.03 -0.10
C ALA A 119 11.71 10.40 -1.27
N ALA A 120 12.34 9.52 -2.06
CA ALA A 120 11.69 8.79 -3.15
C ALA A 120 10.59 7.84 -2.63
N LEU A 121 10.89 7.08 -1.56
CA LEU A 121 9.94 6.19 -0.91
C LEU A 121 8.73 6.97 -0.38
N ASN A 122 8.97 8.08 0.32
CA ASN A 122 7.91 8.92 0.88
C ASN A 122 7.02 9.51 -0.22
N TYR A 123 7.62 9.97 -1.32
CA TYR A 123 6.89 10.51 -2.47
C TYR A 123 6.01 9.43 -3.13
N GLY A 124 6.59 8.26 -3.45
CA GLY A 124 5.87 7.15 -4.06
C GLY A 124 4.76 6.60 -3.16
N TYR A 125 5.01 6.46 -1.86
CA TYR A 125 3.98 6.04 -0.90
C TYR A 125 2.83 7.04 -0.81
N ALA A 126 3.11 8.35 -0.91
CA ALA A 126 2.05 9.35 -0.94
C ALA A 126 1.18 9.24 -2.21
N ILE A 127 1.76 8.88 -3.36
CA ILE A 127 1.03 8.60 -4.60
C ILE A 127 0.10 7.38 -4.42
N ILE A 128 0.63 6.26 -3.93
CA ILE A 128 -0.16 5.04 -3.67
C ILE A 128 -1.27 5.32 -2.64
N ARG A 129 -0.93 5.96 -1.50
CA ARG A 129 -1.90 6.34 -0.47
C ARG A 129 -3.04 7.18 -1.02
N SER A 130 -2.70 8.16 -1.87
CA SER A 130 -3.70 9.03 -2.51
C SER A 130 -4.65 8.26 -3.42
N ALA A 131 -4.14 7.31 -4.20
CA ALA A 131 -4.95 6.47 -5.06
C ALA A 131 -5.88 5.54 -4.25
N VAL A 132 -5.37 4.94 -3.17
CA VAL A 132 -6.15 4.11 -2.24
C VAL A 132 -7.22 4.94 -1.53
N ALA A 133 -6.86 6.11 -0.98
CA ALA A 133 -7.80 7.01 -0.31
C ALA A 133 -8.92 7.48 -1.24
N ARG A 134 -8.58 7.82 -2.49
CA ARG A 134 -9.59 8.18 -3.49
C ARG A 134 -10.56 7.03 -3.76
N SER A 135 -10.06 5.81 -3.91
CA SER A 135 -10.91 4.65 -4.14
C SER A 135 -11.78 4.37 -2.91
N LEU A 136 -11.23 4.41 -1.69
CA LEU A 136 -11.99 4.27 -0.44
C LEU A 136 -13.16 5.27 -0.35
N CYS A 137 -12.89 6.56 -0.62
CA CYS A 137 -13.93 7.59 -0.64
C CYS A 137 -14.98 7.35 -1.75
N ALA A 138 -14.56 6.87 -2.93
CA ALA A 138 -15.48 6.53 -4.01
C ALA A 138 -16.43 5.37 -3.63
N TYR A 139 -15.95 4.42 -2.80
CA TYR A 139 -16.78 3.35 -2.24
C TYR A 139 -17.53 3.75 -0.94
N GLY A 140 -17.41 5.00 -0.50
CA GLY A 140 -18.16 5.55 0.64
C GLY A 140 -17.53 5.30 2.01
N TYR A 141 -16.27 4.83 2.07
CA TYR A 141 -15.54 4.64 3.32
C TYR A 141 -15.01 5.97 3.86
N ASN A 142 -14.97 6.09 5.19
CA ASN A 142 -14.27 7.17 5.88
C ASN A 142 -12.81 6.77 6.09
N CYS A 143 -11.88 7.52 5.47
CA CYS A 143 -10.44 7.21 5.54
C CYS A 143 -9.83 7.39 6.92
N ALA A 144 -10.43 8.17 7.84
CA ALA A 144 -9.94 8.35 9.19
C ALA A 144 -10.15 7.10 10.08
N LEU A 145 -11.13 6.25 9.74
CA LEU A 145 -11.48 5.06 10.51
C LEU A 145 -10.70 3.83 10.01
N GLY A 146 -9.49 3.67 10.48
CA GLY A 146 -8.64 2.51 10.16
C GLY A 146 -9.12 1.20 10.77
N ILE A 147 -8.59 0.09 10.28
CA ILE A 147 -8.78 -1.25 10.86
C ILE A 147 -7.65 -1.60 11.84
N HIS A 148 -6.48 -0.96 11.69
CA HIS A 148 -5.29 -1.15 12.52
C HIS A 148 -4.67 0.19 12.91
N HIS A 149 -4.39 1.09 11.96
CA HIS A 149 -3.93 2.44 12.25
C HIS A 149 -5.06 3.26 12.90
N ILE A 150 -4.80 3.83 14.09
CA ILE A 150 -5.80 4.54 14.91
C ILE A 150 -5.30 5.91 15.40
N SER A 151 -4.38 6.52 14.67
CA SER A 151 -3.89 7.87 15.03
C SER A 151 -5.01 8.90 14.95
N GLU A 152 -5.22 9.65 16.03
CA GLU A 152 -6.26 10.70 16.10
C GLU A 152 -5.99 11.88 15.16
N THR A 153 -4.74 12.09 14.79
CA THR A 153 -4.30 13.18 13.93
C THR A 153 -4.19 12.79 12.45
N ASN A 154 -4.34 11.51 12.13
CA ASN A 154 -4.19 11.00 10.76
C ASN A 154 -5.55 10.84 10.08
N ALA A 155 -5.84 11.66 9.08
CA ALA A 155 -7.05 11.55 8.27
C ALA A 155 -7.06 10.35 7.30
N PHE A 156 -5.96 9.59 7.19
CA PHE A 156 -5.75 8.54 6.21
C PHE A 156 -5.48 7.15 6.83
N ASN A 157 -5.84 6.93 8.10
CA ASN A 157 -5.61 5.66 8.79
C ASN A 157 -6.01 4.43 7.95
N LEU A 158 -7.21 4.43 7.35
CA LEU A 158 -7.68 3.32 6.52
C LEU A 158 -6.92 3.19 5.21
N ALA A 159 -6.50 4.30 4.61
CA ALA A 159 -5.70 4.28 3.39
C ALA A 159 -4.28 3.76 3.69
N ASP A 160 -3.72 4.11 4.84
CA ASP A 160 -2.44 3.58 5.31
C ASP A 160 -2.55 2.06 5.56
N ASP A 161 -3.66 1.57 6.11
CA ASP A 161 -3.90 0.13 6.25
C ASP A 161 -3.91 -0.60 4.90
N PHE A 162 -4.70 -0.11 3.95
CA PHE A 162 -4.90 -0.83 2.68
C PHE A 162 -3.83 -0.56 1.62
N MET A 163 -2.94 0.42 1.80
CA MET A 163 -1.82 0.61 0.90
C MET A 163 -0.65 -0.36 1.15
N GLU A 164 -0.60 -1.00 2.32
CA GLU A 164 0.55 -1.82 2.73
C GLU A 164 0.98 -2.89 1.71
N PRO A 165 0.08 -3.66 1.07
CA PRO A 165 0.48 -4.63 0.06
C PRO A 165 1.08 -4.02 -1.21
N LEU A 166 0.89 -2.70 -1.42
CA LEU A 166 1.36 -1.97 -2.61
C LEU A 166 2.69 -1.24 -2.39
N ARG A 167 3.12 -1.06 -1.12
CA ARG A 167 4.40 -0.40 -0.82
C ARG A 167 5.60 -1.02 -1.54
N PRO A 168 5.72 -2.35 -1.67
CA PRO A 168 6.84 -2.97 -2.36
C PRO A 168 7.01 -2.59 -3.84
N LEU A 169 5.96 -2.05 -4.49
CA LEU A 169 6.08 -1.47 -5.84
C LEU A 169 7.00 -0.24 -5.85
N VAL A 170 6.83 0.62 -4.84
CA VAL A 170 7.65 1.83 -4.68
C VAL A 170 9.07 1.46 -4.28
N ASP A 171 9.20 0.48 -3.38
CA ASP A 171 10.51 -0.01 -2.92
C ASP A 171 11.34 -0.54 -4.10
N LEU A 172 10.69 -1.33 -4.97
CA LEU A 172 11.31 -1.89 -6.17
C LEU A 172 11.70 -0.78 -7.14
N TRP A 173 10.81 0.20 -7.37
CA TRP A 173 11.11 1.35 -8.20
C TRP A 173 12.33 2.12 -7.69
N ALA A 174 12.37 2.46 -6.39
CA ALA A 174 13.47 3.21 -5.80
C ALA A 174 14.82 2.46 -5.91
N TRP A 175 14.79 1.13 -5.77
CA TRP A 175 15.98 0.32 -5.99
C TRP A 175 16.42 0.30 -7.46
N GLN A 176 15.49 0.14 -8.40
CA GLN A 176 15.81 0.11 -9.84
C GLN A 176 16.39 1.43 -10.35
N HIS A 177 16.00 2.55 -9.74
CA HIS A 177 16.43 3.90 -10.12
C HIS A 177 17.48 4.49 -9.16
N ASN A 178 18.07 3.65 -8.28
CA ASN A 178 18.98 4.14 -7.24
C ASN A 178 20.17 4.95 -7.78
N GLU A 179 20.69 4.59 -8.94
CA GLU A 179 21.79 5.33 -9.60
C GLU A 179 21.36 6.72 -10.11
N GLU A 180 20.06 6.95 -10.31
CA GLU A 180 19.48 8.23 -10.71
C GLU A 180 19.10 9.13 -9.52
N LEU A 181 19.08 8.54 -8.31
CA LEU A 181 18.74 9.24 -7.05
C LEU A 181 20.02 9.81 -6.45
N LEU A 182 20.37 11.06 -6.82
CA LEU A 182 21.58 11.71 -6.34
C LEU A 182 21.28 12.61 -5.13
N ASP A 183 21.08 13.90 -5.37
CA ASP A 183 20.92 14.89 -4.28
C ASP A 183 19.44 15.25 -4.02
N GLU A 184 18.63 15.35 -5.08
CA GLU A 184 17.20 15.68 -4.98
C GLU A 184 16.34 14.90 -5.98
N LEU A 185 15.04 14.73 -5.67
CA LEU A 185 14.08 14.16 -6.61
C LEU A 185 13.84 15.10 -7.78
N THR A 186 14.37 14.72 -8.93
CA THR A 186 14.17 15.44 -10.19
C THR A 186 12.71 15.41 -10.64
N LYS A 187 12.37 16.27 -11.60
CA LYS A 187 11.05 16.22 -12.25
C LYS A 187 10.78 14.84 -12.88
N ASN A 188 11.79 14.25 -13.52
CA ASN A 188 11.66 12.94 -14.17
C ASN A 188 11.42 11.83 -13.14
N ASN A 189 12.15 11.80 -12.02
CA ASN A 189 11.91 10.85 -10.93
C ASN A 189 10.47 10.96 -10.41
N LYS A 190 9.96 12.18 -10.17
CA LYS A 190 8.60 12.42 -9.70
C LYS A 190 7.54 11.96 -10.71
N MET A 191 7.77 12.20 -12.00
CA MET A 191 6.87 11.73 -13.07
C MET A 191 6.87 10.19 -13.15
N SER A 192 8.04 9.55 -13.12
CA SER A 192 8.17 8.10 -13.14
C SER A 192 7.54 7.44 -11.90
N LEU A 193 7.72 8.03 -10.69
CA LEU A 193 7.04 7.58 -9.48
C LEU A 193 5.50 7.70 -9.59
N ALA A 194 5.00 8.77 -10.18
CA ALA A 194 3.56 8.92 -10.40
C ALA A 194 3.03 7.88 -11.42
N ASP A 195 3.86 7.48 -12.38
CA ASP A 195 3.52 6.49 -13.40
C ASP A 195 3.45 5.05 -12.86
N ILE A 196 3.91 4.78 -11.63
CA ILE A 196 3.75 3.47 -10.95
C ILE A 196 2.29 2.98 -10.99
N LEU A 197 1.32 3.88 -10.95
CA LEU A 197 -0.10 3.53 -11.05
C LEU A 197 -0.48 2.91 -12.42
N ASN A 198 0.32 3.10 -13.44
CA ASN A 198 0.17 2.51 -14.77
C ASN A 198 0.92 1.18 -14.94
N ASN A 199 1.80 0.81 -14.00
CA ASN A 199 2.47 -0.48 -13.99
C ASN A 199 1.46 -1.62 -13.83
N GLU A 200 1.87 -2.83 -14.16
CA GLU A 200 1.04 -4.01 -14.04
C GLU A 200 1.25 -4.72 -12.70
N ILE A 201 0.16 -5.29 -12.18
CA ILE A 201 0.13 -6.09 -10.96
C ILE A 201 -0.91 -7.21 -11.10
N MET A 202 -0.76 -8.29 -10.36
CA MET A 202 -1.71 -9.38 -10.31
C MET A 202 -2.80 -9.12 -9.27
N LEU A 203 -4.08 -9.31 -9.64
CA LEU A 203 -5.21 -9.31 -8.73
C LEU A 203 -6.22 -10.38 -9.15
N GLY A 204 -6.58 -11.27 -8.22
CA GLY A 204 -7.55 -12.34 -8.49
C GLY A 204 -7.15 -13.24 -9.68
N GLY A 205 -5.85 -13.51 -9.86
CA GLY A 205 -5.30 -14.31 -10.95
C GLY A 205 -5.25 -13.60 -12.32
N LYS A 206 -5.51 -12.29 -12.37
CA LYS A 206 -5.47 -11.50 -13.61
C LYS A 206 -4.45 -10.37 -13.49
N ARG A 207 -3.68 -10.16 -14.56
CA ARG A 207 -2.77 -9.02 -14.70
C ARG A 207 -3.57 -7.78 -15.09
N MET A 208 -3.31 -6.66 -14.43
CA MET A 208 -3.96 -5.39 -14.71
C MET A 208 -3.12 -4.22 -14.19
N LYS A 209 -3.41 -3.01 -14.65
CA LYS A 209 -2.76 -1.80 -14.14
C LYS A 209 -3.02 -1.63 -12.65
N VAL A 210 -2.01 -1.16 -11.90
CA VAL A 210 -2.10 -0.90 -10.44
C VAL A 210 -3.32 -0.07 -10.09
N TYR A 211 -3.59 0.97 -10.87
CA TYR A 211 -4.77 1.82 -10.69
C TYR A 211 -6.09 1.03 -10.69
N ASN A 212 -6.28 0.12 -11.67
CA ASN A 212 -7.48 -0.71 -11.75
C ASN A 212 -7.49 -1.81 -10.65
N ALA A 213 -6.31 -2.29 -10.27
CA ALA A 213 -6.18 -3.25 -9.17
C ALA A 213 -6.59 -2.63 -7.84
N ILE A 214 -6.18 -1.38 -7.56
CA ILE A 214 -6.60 -0.64 -6.37
C ILE A 214 -8.12 -0.54 -6.31
N ASP A 215 -8.76 -0.14 -7.41
CA ASP A 215 -10.22 0.02 -7.43
C ASP A 215 -10.95 -1.30 -7.10
N LYS A 216 -10.56 -2.40 -7.74
CA LYS A 216 -11.16 -3.73 -7.47
C LYS A 216 -10.81 -4.28 -6.07
N TYR A 217 -9.61 -4.04 -5.60
CA TYR A 217 -9.15 -4.43 -4.27
C TYR A 217 -10.02 -3.74 -3.20
N ILE A 218 -10.14 -2.41 -3.29
CA ILE A 218 -10.95 -1.62 -2.37
C ILE A 218 -12.45 -1.99 -2.49
N GLY A 219 -12.97 -2.17 -3.70
CA GLY A 219 -14.34 -2.64 -3.91
C GLY A 219 -14.63 -3.98 -3.25
N SER A 220 -13.64 -4.88 -3.17
CA SER A 220 -13.79 -6.19 -2.54
C SER A 220 -13.92 -6.14 -1.00
N ILE A 221 -13.57 -5.02 -0.36
CA ILE A 221 -13.79 -4.81 1.08
C ILE A 221 -15.28 -4.92 1.40
N GLY A 222 -16.14 -4.29 0.59
CA GLY A 222 -17.60 -4.38 0.74
C GLY A 222 -18.10 -5.81 0.70
N THR A 223 -17.59 -6.62 -0.23
CA THR A 223 -17.94 -8.04 -0.34
C THR A 223 -17.50 -8.83 0.90
N ALA A 224 -16.30 -8.57 1.40
CA ALA A 224 -15.79 -9.21 2.62
C ALA A 224 -16.65 -8.85 3.85
N ILE A 225 -17.03 -7.58 4.00
CA ILE A 225 -17.89 -7.11 5.09
C ILE A 225 -19.30 -7.73 4.99
N ASP A 226 -19.92 -7.68 3.82
CA ASP A 226 -21.30 -8.12 3.63
C ASP A 226 -21.46 -9.64 3.78
N SER A 227 -20.43 -10.41 3.46
CA SER A 227 -20.40 -11.86 3.67
C SER A 227 -19.84 -12.29 5.02
N ASN A 228 -19.35 -11.35 5.83
CA ASN A 228 -18.57 -11.62 7.06
C ASN A 228 -17.43 -12.63 6.84
N ASP A 229 -16.78 -12.55 5.67
CA ASP A 229 -15.70 -13.46 5.25
C ASP A 229 -14.51 -12.66 4.69
N VAL A 230 -13.45 -12.53 5.48
CA VAL A 230 -12.23 -11.82 5.09
C VAL A 230 -11.54 -12.45 3.87
N ASN A 231 -11.85 -13.72 3.53
CA ASN A 231 -11.27 -14.38 2.36
C ASN A 231 -11.82 -13.84 1.03
N LYS A 232 -12.93 -13.10 1.07
CA LYS A 232 -13.45 -12.39 -0.10
C LYS A 232 -12.66 -11.13 -0.48
N LEU A 233 -11.75 -10.67 0.41
CA LEU A 233 -10.82 -9.58 0.08
C LEU A 233 -9.85 -10.06 -1.01
N LEU A 234 -9.88 -9.40 -2.16
CA LEU A 234 -8.89 -9.57 -3.22
C LEU A 234 -7.62 -8.84 -2.84
N LEU A 235 -6.48 -9.50 -2.90
CA LEU A 235 -5.19 -8.90 -2.50
C LEU A 235 -4.27 -8.76 -3.71
N PRO A 236 -3.67 -7.57 -3.93
CA PRO A 236 -2.73 -7.36 -5.02
C PRO A 236 -1.43 -8.13 -4.75
N ARG A 237 -0.82 -8.67 -5.82
CA ARG A 237 0.43 -9.41 -5.77
C ARG A 237 1.38 -8.92 -6.85
N LEU A 238 2.63 -8.72 -6.48
CA LEU A 238 3.69 -8.46 -7.45
C LEU A 238 3.83 -9.66 -8.39
N ASP A 239 3.94 -9.37 -9.69
CA ASP A 239 4.19 -10.39 -10.70
C ASP A 239 5.66 -10.80 -10.70
N THR A 240 5.93 -12.05 -11.05
CA THR A 240 7.30 -12.57 -11.25
C THR A 240 7.93 -12.06 -12.54
N ASP A 241 7.12 -11.62 -13.51
CA ASP A 241 7.52 -11.26 -14.86
C ASP A 241 7.54 -9.74 -15.11
N VAL A 242 7.71 -8.93 -14.06
CA VAL A 242 7.88 -7.47 -14.22
C VAL A 242 9.24 -7.24 -14.89
N LYS A 243 9.20 -6.97 -16.20
CA LYS A 243 10.33 -6.46 -16.97
C LYS A 243 10.41 -4.95 -16.83
#